data_b52afefaa80c00b22573fc4d87122201
#
_entry.id   b52afefaa80c00b22573fc4d87122201
#
_cell.length_a   1.000
_cell.length_b   1.000
_cell.length_c   1.000
_cell.angle_alpha   90.00
_cell.angle_beta   90.00
_cell.angle_gamma   90.00
#
_symmetry.space_group_name_H-M   'P 1'
#
loop_
_entity.id
_entity.type
_entity.pdbx_description
1 polymer ?
#
loop_
_entity_poly.entity_id
_entity_poly.type
_entity_poly.pdbx_seq_one_letter_code
_entity_poly.pdbx_strand_id
1 'polypeptide(L)'
;MTEMSHQENIAIEAWINPYRISSGDSIQSLSKTNPAKIWFSSQNTKRNVLSYNGSLYYNPSSESVRNLIIKGVEEIVQNYDVDGIHMDDYFYPAFTEKNVGTAFDAPEYEQQIKSDMSSIDSQSFSSNKSSNEISLADWRRNNVNRLVSGIYKAIKENNPQVTFGISPAGNLDNLRNDLEYYVDIDTWVSQNGYVDYLMPQIYWGFTNETAPFDKVTDEWAALMKDSSQKLYIGLQLYRMGSTEPGQSDKKELQKASLLKKELSYLKKQKKIEGYCLFSYQYLDCQNKKYHFDAEQFSTKRKKLLNQIVKSLKNNS
;
A
#
# COMPACT_ATOMS: atom_id res chain seq x y z
N MET A 1 12.99 17.96 -10.16
CA MET A 1 13.25 17.10 -8.97
C MET A 1 14.05 15.87 -9.39
N THR A 2 13.62 15.13 -10.39
CA THR A 2 14.31 13.93 -10.93
C THR A 2 15.75 14.24 -11.33
N GLU A 3 15.98 15.25 -12.18
CA GLU A 3 17.32 15.68 -12.60
C GLU A 3 18.27 15.97 -11.43
N MET A 4 17.80 16.68 -10.39
CA MET A 4 18.61 16.98 -9.20
C MET A 4 18.95 15.73 -8.39
N SER A 5 18.01 14.77 -8.31
CA SER A 5 18.25 13.50 -7.62
C SER A 5 19.29 12.67 -8.37
N HIS A 6 19.17 12.59 -9.69
CA HIS A 6 20.12 11.85 -10.53
C HIS A 6 21.54 12.44 -10.53
N GLN A 7 21.67 13.78 -10.43
CA GLN A 7 22.98 14.42 -10.25
C GLN A 7 23.69 13.98 -8.96
N GLU A 8 22.91 13.60 -7.93
CA GLU A 8 23.42 13.08 -6.67
C GLU A 8 23.45 11.53 -6.62
N ASN A 9 23.20 10.85 -7.75
CA ASN A 9 23.06 9.39 -7.86
C ASN A 9 21.96 8.81 -6.95
N ILE A 10 20.86 9.54 -6.79
CA ILE A 10 19.70 9.13 -6.00
C ILE A 10 18.57 8.78 -6.96
N ALA A 11 18.12 7.52 -6.92
CA ALA A 11 16.91 7.09 -7.60
C ALA A 11 15.67 7.74 -6.99
N ILE A 12 14.67 8.06 -7.83
CA ILE A 12 13.43 8.68 -7.38
C ILE A 12 12.22 7.90 -7.90
N GLU A 13 11.32 7.54 -7.01
CA GLU A 13 10.08 6.85 -7.35
C GLU A 13 8.88 7.75 -7.13
N ALA A 14 7.89 7.67 -8.02
CA ALA A 14 6.63 8.38 -7.86
C ALA A 14 5.68 7.55 -6.99
N TRP A 15 5.27 8.10 -5.82
CA TRP A 15 4.29 7.48 -4.97
C TRP A 15 2.86 7.81 -5.41
N ILE A 16 2.00 6.80 -5.49
CA ILE A 16 0.60 6.92 -5.94
C ILE A 16 -0.34 6.24 -4.93
N ASN A 17 -1.43 6.95 -4.58
CA ASN A 17 -2.58 6.33 -3.93
C ASN A 17 -3.70 6.18 -4.98
N PRO A 18 -4.03 4.94 -5.41
CA PRO A 18 -4.84 4.74 -6.62
C PRO A 18 -6.32 5.07 -6.43
N TYR A 19 -6.92 4.76 -5.28
CA TYR A 19 -8.37 4.75 -5.16
C TYR A 19 -8.98 5.86 -4.30
N ARG A 20 -8.24 6.41 -3.33
CA ARG A 20 -8.79 7.45 -2.48
C ARG A 20 -8.84 8.79 -3.20
N ILE A 21 -10.05 9.31 -3.42
CA ILE A 21 -10.29 10.60 -4.09
C ILE A 21 -10.10 11.75 -3.11
N SER A 22 -10.70 11.65 -1.93
CA SER A 22 -10.62 12.70 -0.89
C SER A 22 -10.89 12.12 0.50
N SER A 23 -10.39 12.83 1.52
CA SER A 23 -10.70 12.54 2.94
C SER A 23 -12.03 13.12 3.40
N GLY A 24 -12.75 13.84 2.53
CA GLY A 24 -14.13 14.33 2.73
C GLY A 24 -15.05 13.68 1.73
N ASP A 25 -16.34 13.58 2.07
CA ASP A 25 -17.39 12.94 1.24
C ASP A 25 -18.10 13.93 0.30
N SER A 26 -17.72 15.21 0.30
CA SER A 26 -18.33 16.23 -0.55
C SER A 26 -17.77 16.20 -1.96
N ILE A 27 -18.53 15.62 -2.91
CA ILE A 27 -18.20 15.66 -4.34
C ILE A 27 -18.14 17.11 -4.89
N GLN A 28 -18.81 18.05 -4.23
CA GLN A 28 -18.85 19.44 -4.65
C GLN A 28 -17.53 20.16 -4.44
N SER A 29 -16.72 19.72 -3.48
CA SER A 29 -15.38 20.29 -3.20
C SER A 29 -14.36 19.97 -4.30
N LEU A 30 -14.63 18.98 -5.14
CA LEU A 30 -13.73 18.60 -6.23
C LEU A 30 -13.79 19.61 -7.39
N SER A 31 -12.68 19.75 -8.11
CA SER A 31 -12.62 20.52 -9.35
C SER A 31 -13.67 20.07 -10.37
N LYS A 32 -14.15 21.00 -11.21
CA LYS A 32 -15.11 20.67 -12.27
C LYS A 32 -14.56 19.68 -13.31
N THR A 33 -13.26 19.64 -13.47
CA THR A 33 -12.55 18.76 -14.39
C THR A 33 -12.14 17.42 -13.75
N ASN A 34 -12.37 17.25 -12.43
CA ASN A 34 -12.04 16.02 -11.76
C ASN A 34 -12.90 14.86 -12.28
N PRO A 35 -12.31 13.73 -12.73
CA PRO A 35 -13.06 12.59 -13.26
C PRO A 35 -14.15 12.08 -12.32
N ALA A 36 -13.90 12.05 -11.00
CA ALA A 36 -14.89 11.63 -10.02
C ALA A 36 -16.13 12.52 -10.03
N LYS A 37 -15.95 13.85 -10.14
CA LYS A 37 -17.08 14.79 -10.22
C LYS A 37 -17.87 14.63 -11.51
N ILE A 38 -17.18 14.42 -12.62
CA ILE A 38 -17.80 14.17 -13.93
C ILE A 38 -18.64 12.88 -13.87
N TRP A 39 -18.05 11.80 -13.38
CA TRP A 39 -18.73 10.51 -13.28
C TRP A 39 -19.93 10.54 -12.33
N PHE A 40 -19.78 11.21 -11.19
CA PHE A 40 -20.87 11.30 -10.21
C PHE A 40 -22.11 12.05 -10.74
N SER A 41 -21.95 12.94 -11.73
CA SER A 41 -23.04 13.71 -12.33
C SER A 41 -23.95 12.89 -13.28
N SER A 42 -23.53 11.68 -13.68
CA SER A 42 -24.28 10.83 -14.61
C SER A 42 -24.74 9.53 -13.94
N GLN A 43 -26.00 9.14 -14.15
CA GLN A 43 -26.58 7.91 -13.59
C GLN A 43 -25.81 6.64 -14.04
N ASN A 44 -25.27 6.64 -15.26
CA ASN A 44 -24.57 5.50 -15.83
C ASN A 44 -23.16 5.31 -15.25
N THR A 45 -22.54 6.37 -14.73
CA THR A 45 -21.15 6.36 -14.27
C THR A 45 -21.00 6.71 -12.79
N LYS A 46 -22.07 7.11 -12.10
CA LYS A 46 -21.99 7.53 -10.69
C LYS A 46 -21.41 6.47 -9.76
N ARG A 47 -21.58 5.19 -10.09
CA ARG A 47 -21.02 4.07 -9.31
C ARG A 47 -19.51 3.87 -9.48
N ASN A 48 -18.86 4.64 -10.35
CA ASN A 48 -17.40 4.77 -10.37
C ASN A 48 -16.85 5.51 -9.13
N VAL A 49 -17.74 6.17 -8.38
CA VAL A 49 -17.40 6.90 -7.17
C VAL A 49 -18.26 6.38 -6.02
N LEU A 50 -17.60 5.91 -4.97
CA LEU A 50 -18.23 5.34 -3.79
C LEU A 50 -17.86 6.17 -2.56
N SER A 51 -18.71 6.16 -1.54
CA SER A 51 -18.46 6.81 -0.27
C SER A 51 -18.35 5.76 0.84
N TYR A 52 -17.36 5.93 1.71
CA TYR A 52 -17.19 5.12 2.90
C TYR A 52 -16.57 5.94 4.02
N ASN A 53 -17.17 5.89 5.22
CA ASN A 53 -16.69 6.53 6.44
C ASN A 53 -16.25 8.00 6.23
N GLY A 54 -17.10 8.81 5.56
CA GLY A 54 -16.84 10.23 5.31
C GLY A 54 -15.77 10.55 4.28
N SER A 55 -15.35 9.58 3.47
CA SER A 55 -14.37 9.75 2.40
C SER A 55 -14.91 9.27 1.06
N LEU A 56 -14.37 9.82 -0.04
CA LEU A 56 -14.70 9.37 -1.40
C LEU A 56 -13.60 8.47 -1.95
N TYR A 57 -14.03 7.43 -2.64
CA TYR A 57 -13.17 6.44 -3.28
C TYR A 57 -13.61 6.19 -4.71
N TYR A 58 -12.67 5.91 -5.59
CA TYR A 58 -12.94 5.26 -6.86
C TYR A 58 -13.35 3.81 -6.61
N ASN A 59 -14.31 3.31 -7.40
CA ASN A 59 -14.80 1.93 -7.28
C ASN A 59 -13.76 0.94 -7.86
N PRO A 60 -13.14 0.06 -7.06
CA PRO A 60 -12.11 -0.86 -7.54
C PRO A 60 -12.61 -1.90 -8.55
N SER A 61 -13.91 -2.18 -8.56
CA SER A 61 -14.51 -3.12 -9.52
C SER A 61 -14.69 -2.51 -10.92
N SER A 62 -14.67 -1.17 -11.03
CA SER A 62 -14.90 -0.48 -12.30
C SER A 62 -13.70 -0.55 -13.23
N GLU A 63 -13.93 -1.05 -14.46
CA GLU A 63 -12.94 -1.04 -15.54
C GLU A 63 -12.54 0.40 -15.93
N SER A 64 -13.51 1.32 -15.99
CA SER A 64 -13.25 2.73 -16.30
C SER A 64 -12.31 3.37 -15.27
N VAL A 65 -12.46 3.01 -14.01
CA VAL A 65 -11.57 3.46 -12.92
C VAL A 65 -10.17 2.86 -13.10
N ARG A 66 -10.06 1.54 -13.33
CA ARG A 66 -8.74 0.91 -13.58
C ARG A 66 -8.03 1.58 -14.75
N ASN A 67 -8.73 1.80 -15.85
CA ASN A 67 -8.15 2.45 -17.04
C ASN A 67 -7.71 3.89 -16.75
N LEU A 68 -8.45 4.64 -15.94
CA LEU A 68 -8.01 5.99 -15.51
C LEU A 68 -6.70 5.94 -14.72
N ILE A 69 -6.59 5.01 -13.76
CA ILE A 69 -5.40 4.88 -12.91
C ILE A 69 -4.20 4.43 -13.76
N ILE A 70 -4.38 3.42 -14.60
CA ILE A 70 -3.32 2.91 -15.49
C ILE A 70 -2.81 4.03 -16.41
N LYS A 71 -3.70 4.80 -17.04
CA LYS A 71 -3.31 5.96 -17.87
C LYS A 71 -2.56 7.04 -17.09
N GLY A 72 -2.91 7.25 -15.82
CA GLY A 72 -2.15 8.17 -14.97
C GLY A 72 -0.72 7.68 -14.70
N VAL A 73 -0.53 6.36 -14.53
CA VAL A 73 0.80 5.76 -14.40
C VAL A 73 1.58 5.86 -15.72
N GLU A 74 0.95 5.54 -16.85
CA GLU A 74 1.56 5.70 -18.18
C GLU A 74 2.03 7.14 -18.42
N GLU A 75 1.20 8.14 -18.07
CA GLU A 75 1.56 9.55 -18.16
C GLU A 75 2.83 9.86 -17.36
N ILE A 76 2.93 9.35 -16.13
CA ILE A 76 4.10 9.58 -15.28
C ILE A 76 5.34 8.94 -15.93
N VAL A 77 5.27 7.68 -16.34
CA VAL A 77 6.41 6.95 -16.90
C VAL A 77 6.88 7.53 -18.25
N GLN A 78 5.94 8.08 -19.04
CA GLN A 78 6.27 8.66 -20.35
C GLN A 78 6.85 10.08 -20.26
N ASN A 79 6.44 10.87 -19.27
CA ASN A 79 6.74 12.30 -19.24
C ASN A 79 7.72 12.72 -18.13
N TYR A 80 8.03 11.83 -17.20
CA TYR A 80 8.94 12.12 -16.08
C TYR A 80 10.01 11.03 -15.99
N ASP A 81 11.24 11.46 -15.77
CA ASP A 81 12.40 10.58 -15.63
C ASP A 81 12.45 9.99 -14.21
N VAL A 82 11.45 9.15 -13.89
CA VAL A 82 11.36 8.43 -12.62
C VAL A 82 11.96 7.04 -12.73
N ASP A 83 12.60 6.57 -11.66
CA ASP A 83 13.22 5.24 -11.61
C ASP A 83 12.22 4.15 -11.19
N GLY A 84 11.09 4.58 -10.61
CA GLY A 84 10.05 3.65 -10.17
C GLY A 84 8.71 4.30 -9.89
N ILE A 85 7.71 3.44 -9.78
CA ILE A 85 6.39 3.73 -9.26
C ILE A 85 6.22 2.96 -7.95
N HIS A 86 5.75 3.64 -6.91
CA HIS A 86 5.51 3.07 -5.61
C HIS A 86 4.08 3.28 -5.14
N MET A 87 3.49 2.27 -4.50
CA MET A 87 2.15 2.34 -3.90
C MET A 87 2.17 1.78 -2.49
N ASP A 88 1.27 2.30 -1.63
CA ASP A 88 0.83 1.59 -0.44
C ASP A 88 -0.23 0.55 -0.81
N ASP A 89 -0.76 -0.14 0.19
CA ASP A 89 -1.83 -1.13 0.05
C ASP A 89 -3.25 -0.55 0.23
N TYR A 90 -3.42 0.75 0.12
CA TYR A 90 -4.72 1.43 0.26
C TYR A 90 -5.62 1.23 -0.96
N PHE A 91 -5.95 -0.04 -1.27
CA PHE A 91 -6.82 -0.39 -2.40
C PHE A 91 -8.29 -0.25 -2.04
N TYR A 92 -8.76 -1.04 -1.11
CA TYR A 92 -10.09 -0.87 -0.53
C TYR A 92 -10.01 -0.08 0.77
N PRO A 93 -11.09 0.56 1.22
CA PRO A 93 -11.15 1.07 2.59
C PRO A 93 -10.96 -0.07 3.60
N ALA A 94 -10.30 0.20 4.73
CA ALA A 94 -10.25 -0.74 5.84
C ALA A 94 -11.68 -0.95 6.39
N PHE A 95 -12.32 -2.04 6.01
CA PHE A 95 -13.64 -2.41 6.51
C PHE A 95 -13.52 -3.03 7.90
N THR A 96 -14.45 -2.70 8.78
CA THR A 96 -14.63 -3.44 10.04
C THR A 96 -15.50 -4.67 9.79
N GLU A 97 -15.39 -5.72 10.63
CA GLU A 97 -16.19 -6.93 10.50
C GLU A 97 -17.70 -6.66 10.37
N LYS A 98 -18.21 -5.65 11.09
CA LYS A 98 -19.63 -5.25 11.04
C LYS A 98 -20.04 -4.62 9.72
N ASN A 99 -19.10 -4.11 8.96
CA ASN A 99 -19.33 -3.36 7.73
C ASN A 99 -18.81 -4.08 6.49
N VAL A 100 -18.17 -5.23 6.65
CA VAL A 100 -17.65 -6.02 5.52
C VAL A 100 -18.80 -6.40 4.59
N GLY A 101 -18.75 -5.89 3.40
CA GLY A 101 -19.61 -6.30 2.30
C GLY A 101 -20.99 -5.67 2.23
N THR A 102 -21.42 -4.87 3.20
CA THR A 102 -22.84 -4.53 3.27
C THR A 102 -23.35 -3.56 2.22
N ALA A 103 -22.56 -2.65 1.70
CA ALA A 103 -23.08 -1.67 0.74
C ALA A 103 -22.05 -1.07 -0.22
N PHE A 104 -20.75 -1.26 0.01
CA PHE A 104 -19.74 -0.51 -0.74
C PHE A 104 -19.78 -0.84 -2.24
N ASP A 105 -19.57 -2.10 -2.60
CA ASP A 105 -19.57 -2.61 -3.98
C ASP A 105 -20.44 -3.88 -4.17
N ALA A 106 -21.31 -4.16 -3.21
CA ALA A 106 -22.22 -5.32 -3.26
C ALA A 106 -23.09 -5.37 -4.54
N PRO A 107 -23.65 -4.25 -5.05
CA PRO A 107 -24.40 -4.28 -6.30
C PRO A 107 -23.59 -4.78 -7.51
N GLU A 108 -22.32 -4.42 -7.59
CA GLU A 108 -21.44 -4.85 -8.68
C GLU A 108 -21.08 -6.33 -8.54
N TYR A 109 -20.84 -6.79 -7.32
CA TYR A 109 -20.62 -8.21 -7.04
C TYR A 109 -21.84 -9.07 -7.39
N GLU A 110 -23.03 -8.67 -6.96
CA GLU A 110 -24.28 -9.37 -7.30
C GLU A 110 -24.53 -9.41 -8.81
N GLN A 111 -24.23 -8.33 -9.52
CA GLN A 111 -24.34 -8.29 -10.97
C GLN A 111 -23.37 -9.28 -11.64
N GLN A 112 -22.14 -9.38 -11.15
CA GLN A 112 -21.16 -10.34 -11.65
C GLN A 112 -21.64 -11.77 -11.46
N ILE A 113 -22.11 -12.13 -10.26
CA ILE A 113 -22.63 -13.48 -9.97
C ILE A 113 -23.82 -13.82 -10.89
N LYS A 114 -24.75 -12.89 -11.10
CA LYS A 114 -25.89 -13.10 -12.02
C LYS A 114 -25.43 -13.31 -13.47
N SER A 115 -24.41 -12.57 -13.91
CA SER A 115 -23.83 -12.73 -15.25
C SER A 115 -23.16 -14.10 -15.42
N ASP A 116 -22.39 -14.54 -14.43
CA ASP A 116 -21.72 -15.83 -14.48
C ASP A 116 -22.70 -16.99 -14.47
N MET A 117 -23.78 -16.89 -13.67
CA MET A 117 -24.88 -17.88 -13.67
C MET A 117 -25.62 -17.93 -15.00
N SER A 118 -25.82 -16.81 -15.70
CA SER A 118 -26.51 -16.76 -16.99
C SER A 118 -25.67 -17.32 -18.16
N SER A 119 -24.36 -17.36 -18.01
CA SER A 119 -23.42 -17.89 -18.99
C SER A 119 -23.24 -19.42 -18.92
N ILE A 120 -23.71 -20.05 -17.84
CA ILE A 120 -23.71 -21.51 -17.69
C ILE A 120 -24.92 -22.05 -18.46
N ASP A 121 -24.62 -22.66 -19.60
CA ASP A 121 -25.63 -23.21 -20.53
C ASP A 121 -26.58 -24.21 -19.82
N SER A 122 -27.85 -24.09 -20.10
CA SER A 122 -28.99 -24.77 -19.38
C SER A 122 -29.03 -26.29 -19.52
N GLN A 123 -27.99 -26.96 -20.00
CA GLN A 123 -27.99 -28.39 -20.29
C GLN A 123 -27.37 -29.30 -19.22
N SER A 124 -26.94 -28.80 -18.10
CA SER A 124 -26.41 -29.64 -17.00
C SER A 124 -27.01 -29.28 -15.65
N PHE A 125 -28.31 -29.43 -15.51
CA PHE A 125 -28.97 -29.47 -14.21
C PHE A 125 -28.72 -30.83 -13.55
N SER A 126 -27.59 -30.98 -12.90
CA SER A 126 -27.41 -31.99 -11.84
C SER A 126 -27.49 -31.26 -10.51
N SER A 127 -28.40 -31.70 -9.67
CA SER A 127 -28.81 -31.12 -8.39
C SER A 127 -27.75 -31.22 -7.28
N ASN A 128 -26.60 -30.63 -7.48
CA ASN A 128 -25.68 -30.33 -6.38
C ASN A 128 -25.37 -28.84 -6.43
N LYS A 129 -25.67 -28.10 -5.35
CA LYS A 129 -25.27 -26.72 -5.16
C LYS A 129 -23.82 -26.58 -5.59
N SER A 130 -23.61 -25.93 -6.72
CA SER A 130 -22.29 -25.75 -7.30
C SER A 130 -21.47 -24.85 -6.38
N SER A 131 -20.38 -25.42 -5.87
CA SER A 131 -19.32 -24.79 -5.09
C SER A 131 -18.45 -23.82 -5.90
N ASN A 132 -18.99 -23.19 -6.95
CA ASN A 132 -18.23 -22.36 -7.89
C ASN A 132 -18.53 -20.86 -7.79
N GLU A 133 -19.31 -20.40 -6.80
CA GLU A 133 -19.46 -18.96 -6.60
C GLU A 133 -18.20 -18.41 -5.94
N ILE A 134 -17.54 -17.47 -6.62
CA ILE A 134 -16.39 -16.75 -6.04
C ILE A 134 -16.86 -15.98 -4.79
N SER A 135 -16.12 -16.06 -3.70
CA SER A 135 -16.43 -15.28 -2.51
C SER A 135 -16.30 -13.76 -2.78
N LEU A 136 -17.02 -12.93 -2.02
CA LEU A 136 -16.88 -11.48 -2.12
C LEU A 136 -15.43 -11.03 -1.88
N ALA A 137 -14.74 -11.69 -0.96
CA ALA A 137 -13.35 -11.40 -0.65
C ALA A 137 -12.42 -11.71 -1.83
N ASP A 138 -12.55 -12.88 -2.43
CA ASP A 138 -11.76 -13.26 -3.60
C ASP A 138 -12.09 -12.40 -4.82
N TRP A 139 -13.36 -12.02 -5.00
CA TRP A 139 -13.75 -11.09 -6.04
C TRP A 139 -13.09 -9.71 -5.87
N ARG A 140 -13.04 -9.19 -4.63
CA ARG A 140 -12.33 -7.94 -4.32
C ARG A 140 -10.83 -8.06 -4.55
N ARG A 141 -10.19 -9.15 -4.10
CA ARG A 141 -8.77 -9.42 -4.40
C ARG A 141 -8.52 -9.47 -5.91
N ASN A 142 -9.39 -10.12 -6.67
CA ASN A 142 -9.28 -10.17 -8.12
C ASN A 142 -9.37 -8.77 -8.76
N ASN A 143 -10.20 -7.88 -8.24
CA ASN A 143 -10.26 -6.49 -8.72
C ASN A 143 -8.95 -5.75 -8.43
N VAL A 144 -8.34 -5.95 -7.27
CA VAL A 144 -7.02 -5.40 -6.93
C VAL A 144 -5.94 -6.01 -7.83
N ASN A 145 -5.93 -7.32 -8.01
CA ASN A 145 -4.98 -8.02 -8.87
C ASN A 145 -5.02 -7.51 -10.33
N ARG A 146 -6.22 -7.25 -10.86
CA ARG A 146 -6.38 -6.66 -12.21
C ARG A 146 -5.77 -5.26 -12.31
N LEU A 147 -5.87 -4.44 -11.26
CA LEU A 147 -5.22 -3.13 -11.24
C LEU A 147 -3.70 -3.30 -11.18
N VAL A 148 -3.20 -4.07 -10.21
CA VAL A 148 -1.76 -4.22 -9.96
C VAL A 148 -1.05 -4.80 -11.19
N SER A 149 -1.59 -5.88 -11.77
CA SER A 149 -1.02 -6.46 -13.00
C SER A 149 -1.15 -5.54 -14.21
N GLY A 150 -2.24 -4.78 -14.32
CA GLY A 150 -2.42 -3.79 -15.39
C GLY A 150 -1.41 -2.65 -15.30
N ILE A 151 -1.12 -2.15 -14.10
CA ILE A 151 -0.09 -1.14 -13.85
C ILE A 151 1.30 -1.69 -14.18
N TYR A 152 1.63 -2.89 -13.68
CA TYR A 152 2.91 -3.54 -13.96
C TYR A 152 3.14 -3.65 -15.48
N LYS A 153 2.14 -4.17 -16.19
CA LYS A 153 2.18 -4.30 -17.65
C LYS A 153 2.41 -2.95 -18.33
N ALA A 154 1.64 -1.94 -17.98
CA ALA A 154 1.73 -0.59 -18.55
C ALA A 154 3.12 0.02 -18.33
N ILE A 155 3.70 -0.12 -17.13
CA ILE A 155 5.07 0.34 -16.84
C ILE A 155 6.07 -0.38 -17.74
N LYS A 156 6.03 -1.71 -17.81
CA LYS A 156 7.01 -2.49 -18.59
C LYS A 156 6.90 -2.30 -20.10
N GLU A 157 5.71 -2.03 -20.61
CA GLU A 157 5.48 -1.70 -22.02
C GLU A 157 6.00 -0.29 -22.40
N ASN A 158 5.94 0.67 -21.47
CA ASN A 158 6.42 2.04 -21.72
C ASN A 158 7.91 2.21 -21.40
N ASN A 159 8.38 1.71 -20.27
CA ASN A 159 9.80 1.71 -19.89
C ASN A 159 10.11 0.52 -18.96
N PRO A 160 10.72 -0.56 -19.48
CA PRO A 160 11.01 -1.76 -18.69
C PRO A 160 12.04 -1.55 -17.57
N GLN A 161 12.79 -0.44 -17.58
CA GLN A 161 13.75 -0.11 -16.51
C GLN A 161 13.08 0.49 -15.27
N VAL A 162 11.89 1.09 -15.42
CA VAL A 162 11.13 1.63 -14.29
C VAL A 162 10.61 0.49 -13.42
N THR A 163 10.93 0.54 -12.12
CA THR A 163 10.50 -0.46 -11.16
C THR A 163 9.07 -0.19 -10.66
N PHE A 164 8.36 -1.23 -10.26
CA PHE A 164 7.07 -1.11 -9.60
C PHE A 164 7.08 -1.84 -8.27
N GLY A 165 6.84 -1.12 -7.19
CA GLY A 165 6.82 -1.67 -5.84
C GLY A 165 5.57 -1.33 -5.05
N ILE A 166 5.24 -2.21 -4.10
CA ILE A 166 4.12 -2.01 -3.17
C ILE A 166 4.62 -2.16 -1.73
N SER A 167 4.15 -1.27 -0.86
CA SER A 167 4.41 -1.26 0.57
C SER A 167 3.16 -1.73 1.33
N PRO A 168 2.94 -3.05 1.46
CA PRO A 168 1.78 -3.57 2.17
C PRO A 168 1.94 -3.47 3.68
N ALA A 169 0.83 -3.65 4.43
CA ALA A 169 0.87 -3.80 5.88
C ALA A 169 1.84 -4.92 6.30
N GLY A 170 2.53 -4.72 7.42
CA GLY A 170 3.60 -5.64 7.84
C GLY A 170 3.11 -6.99 8.32
N ASN A 171 1.91 -7.09 8.89
CA ASN A 171 1.37 -8.32 9.44
C ASN A 171 0.70 -9.17 8.36
N LEU A 172 1.27 -10.34 8.05
CA LEU A 172 0.77 -11.25 7.00
C LEU A 172 -0.61 -11.82 7.31
N ASP A 173 -0.92 -12.09 8.58
CA ASP A 173 -2.23 -12.60 8.96
C ASP A 173 -3.32 -11.57 8.71
N ASN A 174 -3.06 -10.29 8.98
CA ASN A 174 -3.99 -9.21 8.67
C ASN A 174 -4.22 -9.07 7.16
N LEU A 175 -3.18 -9.19 6.35
CA LEU A 175 -3.31 -9.13 4.88
C LEU A 175 -4.16 -10.27 4.33
N ARG A 176 -4.10 -11.46 4.96
CA ARG A 176 -4.80 -12.67 4.49
C ARG A 176 -6.23 -12.78 4.97
N ASN A 177 -6.59 -12.11 6.07
CA ASN A 177 -7.91 -12.27 6.70
C ASN A 177 -9.02 -11.37 6.14
N ASP A 178 -8.81 -10.69 5.02
CA ASP A 178 -9.77 -9.87 4.27
C ASP A 178 -10.28 -8.60 4.96
N LEU A 179 -9.76 -8.27 6.13
CA LEU A 179 -10.15 -7.06 6.84
C LEU A 179 -9.41 -5.82 6.37
N GLU A 180 -8.26 -5.99 5.69
CA GLU A 180 -7.41 -4.90 5.24
C GLU A 180 -7.16 -4.95 3.73
N TYR A 181 -7.74 -4.02 3.03
CA TYR A 181 -7.42 -3.59 1.65
C TYR A 181 -7.50 -4.65 0.53
N TYR A 182 -7.80 -5.92 0.84
CA TYR A 182 -7.90 -7.03 -0.12
C TYR A 182 -6.64 -7.25 -0.97
N VAL A 183 -5.50 -7.18 -0.31
CA VAL A 183 -4.18 -7.49 -0.88
C VAL A 183 -4.04 -9.00 -1.09
N ASP A 184 -3.60 -9.41 -2.27
CA ASP A 184 -3.36 -10.83 -2.59
C ASP A 184 -1.86 -11.10 -2.62
N ILE A 185 -1.24 -11.03 -1.44
CA ILE A 185 0.21 -11.10 -1.30
C ILE A 185 0.78 -12.44 -1.78
N ASP A 186 0.05 -13.54 -1.55
CA ASP A 186 0.50 -14.88 -1.94
C ASP A 186 0.58 -15.02 -3.47
N THR A 187 -0.38 -14.44 -4.19
CA THR A 187 -0.34 -14.36 -5.67
C THR A 187 0.83 -13.49 -6.15
N TRP A 188 1.03 -12.31 -5.56
CA TRP A 188 2.08 -11.40 -6.03
C TRP A 188 3.48 -11.93 -5.78
N VAL A 189 3.69 -12.72 -4.73
CA VAL A 189 4.98 -13.35 -4.42
C VAL A 189 5.25 -14.58 -5.29
N SER A 190 4.19 -15.35 -5.63
CA SER A 190 4.35 -16.60 -6.37
C SER A 190 4.31 -16.46 -7.89
N GLN A 191 3.83 -15.32 -8.40
CA GLN A 191 3.63 -15.09 -9.84
C GLN A 191 4.35 -13.81 -10.31
N ASN A 192 4.89 -13.89 -11.51
CA ASN A 192 5.44 -12.70 -12.20
C ASN A 192 4.30 -11.83 -12.78
N GLY A 193 4.58 -10.56 -13.01
CA GLY A 193 3.63 -9.66 -13.68
C GLY A 193 2.78 -8.81 -12.72
N TYR A 194 3.15 -8.75 -11.45
CA TYR A 194 2.50 -7.92 -10.44
C TYR A 194 3.42 -6.82 -9.90
N VAL A 195 4.57 -7.16 -9.35
CA VAL A 195 5.50 -6.22 -8.73
C VAL A 195 6.96 -6.63 -9.00
N ASP A 196 7.89 -5.68 -8.98
CA ASP A 196 9.32 -5.93 -8.97
C ASP A 196 9.85 -6.10 -7.54
N TYR A 197 9.21 -5.42 -6.57
CA TYR A 197 9.59 -5.55 -5.17
C TYR A 197 8.40 -5.35 -4.22
N LEU A 198 8.56 -5.86 -3.02
CA LEU A 198 7.67 -5.63 -1.88
C LEU A 198 8.45 -4.96 -0.74
N MET A 199 7.75 -4.05 -0.03
CA MET A 199 8.34 -3.30 1.08
C MET A 199 7.38 -3.23 2.27
N PRO A 200 7.13 -4.36 2.97
CA PRO A 200 6.19 -4.40 4.07
C PRO A 200 6.51 -3.38 5.15
N GLN A 201 5.46 -2.76 5.69
CA GLN A 201 5.52 -1.74 6.73
C GLN A 201 5.67 -2.39 8.11
N ILE A 202 6.90 -2.79 8.47
CA ILE A 202 7.19 -3.41 9.77
C ILE A 202 7.46 -2.32 10.80
N TYR A 203 6.38 -1.73 11.31
CA TYR A 203 6.41 -0.54 12.16
C TYR A 203 6.31 -0.89 13.66
N TRP A 204 7.05 -1.91 14.12
CA TRP A 204 7.09 -2.39 15.50
C TRP A 204 8.52 -2.61 15.98
N GLY A 205 8.71 -2.53 17.31
CA GLY A 205 9.96 -2.93 17.94
C GLY A 205 10.01 -4.43 18.23
N PHE A 206 11.13 -4.92 18.71
CA PHE A 206 11.35 -6.33 19.05
C PHE A 206 10.49 -6.81 20.24
N THR A 207 10.07 -5.88 21.12
CA THR A 207 9.23 -6.20 22.30
C THR A 207 7.74 -5.99 22.05
N ASN A 208 7.33 -5.80 20.80
CA ASN A 208 5.91 -5.78 20.46
C ASN A 208 5.30 -7.17 20.70
N GLU A 209 4.22 -7.24 21.48
CA GLU A 209 3.61 -8.51 21.88
C GLU A 209 2.86 -9.21 20.74
N THR A 210 2.30 -8.43 19.82
CA THR A 210 1.48 -8.96 18.71
C THR A 210 2.32 -9.22 17.46
N ALA A 211 3.22 -8.29 17.13
CA ALA A 211 4.01 -8.29 15.90
C ALA A 211 5.47 -7.90 16.20
N PRO A 212 6.27 -8.74 16.88
CA PRO A 212 7.68 -8.48 17.13
C PRO A 212 8.45 -8.32 15.82
N PHE A 213 9.30 -7.29 15.74
CA PHE A 213 10.04 -6.93 14.54
C PHE A 213 10.77 -8.11 13.90
N ASP A 214 11.51 -8.88 14.68
CA ASP A 214 12.28 -10.03 14.22
C ASP A 214 11.38 -11.13 13.63
N LYS A 215 10.30 -11.49 14.32
CA LYS A 215 9.38 -12.53 13.85
C LYS A 215 8.70 -12.15 12.55
N VAL A 216 8.14 -10.93 12.47
CA VAL A 216 7.47 -10.46 11.26
C VAL A 216 8.47 -10.36 10.09
N THR A 217 9.69 -9.90 10.35
CA THR A 217 10.75 -9.85 9.34
C THR A 217 11.12 -11.25 8.83
N ASP A 218 11.23 -12.23 9.71
CA ASP A 218 11.54 -13.62 9.34
C ASP A 218 10.39 -14.28 8.54
N GLU A 219 9.12 -13.98 8.89
CA GLU A 219 7.95 -14.44 8.13
C GLU A 219 7.97 -13.92 6.69
N TRP A 220 8.26 -12.62 6.50
CA TRP A 220 8.41 -12.04 5.16
C TRP A 220 9.61 -12.62 4.39
N ALA A 221 10.74 -12.80 5.04
CA ALA A 221 11.91 -13.41 4.42
C ALA A 221 11.65 -14.87 4.01
N ALA A 222 10.89 -15.61 4.80
CA ALA A 222 10.48 -16.97 4.50
C ALA A 222 9.47 -17.03 3.34
N LEU A 223 8.46 -16.16 3.34
CA LEU A 223 7.47 -16.04 2.26
C LEU A 223 8.14 -15.73 0.91
N MET A 224 9.13 -14.84 0.92
CA MET A 224 9.82 -14.38 -0.28
C MET A 224 11.01 -15.26 -0.70
N LYS A 225 11.28 -16.38 0.00
CA LYS A 225 12.51 -17.18 -0.16
C LYS A 225 12.78 -17.58 -1.61
N ASP A 226 11.77 -18.07 -2.29
CA ASP A 226 11.86 -18.59 -3.65
C ASP A 226 11.28 -17.60 -4.70
N SER A 227 10.93 -16.40 -4.27
CA SER A 227 10.39 -15.35 -5.12
C SER A 227 11.49 -14.66 -5.93
N SER A 228 11.19 -14.27 -7.17
CA SER A 228 12.06 -13.45 -8.02
C SER A 228 12.01 -11.96 -7.64
N GLN A 229 10.97 -11.53 -6.95
CA GLN A 229 10.80 -10.16 -6.49
C GLN A 229 11.78 -9.83 -5.36
N LYS A 230 12.17 -8.55 -5.27
CA LYS A 230 13.03 -8.06 -4.18
C LYS A 230 12.20 -7.79 -2.92
N LEU A 231 12.85 -7.93 -1.77
CA LEU A 231 12.28 -7.60 -0.47
C LEU A 231 13.06 -6.47 0.19
N TYR A 232 12.36 -5.38 0.46
CA TYR A 232 12.83 -4.29 1.31
C TYR A 232 11.99 -4.25 2.57
N ILE A 233 12.47 -3.61 3.64
CA ILE A 233 11.72 -3.47 4.89
C ILE A 233 11.44 -2.01 5.20
N GLY A 234 10.18 -1.66 5.35
CA GLY A 234 9.74 -0.34 5.81
C GLY A 234 9.91 -0.22 7.33
N LEU A 235 10.63 0.81 7.78
CA LEU A 235 10.95 1.08 9.18
C LEU A 235 10.27 2.36 9.67
N GLN A 236 9.83 2.36 10.92
CA GLN A 236 8.97 3.33 11.59
C GLN A 236 9.67 4.57 12.13
N LEU A 237 10.36 5.33 11.33
CA LEU A 237 11.02 6.53 11.85
C LEU A 237 10.03 7.54 12.48
N TYR A 238 8.82 7.62 11.95
CA TYR A 238 7.75 8.50 12.45
C TYR A 238 7.26 8.13 13.85
N ARG A 239 7.43 6.88 14.29
CA ARG A 239 7.04 6.42 15.64
C ARG A 239 8.14 6.64 16.68
N MET A 240 9.38 6.85 16.24
CA MET A 240 10.50 7.03 17.15
C MET A 240 10.30 8.25 18.05
N GLY A 241 10.32 8.01 19.35
CA GLY A 241 10.08 9.04 20.37
C GLY A 241 8.61 9.48 20.52
N SER A 242 7.64 8.81 19.86
CA SER A 242 6.22 9.08 20.07
C SER A 242 5.76 8.61 21.45
N THR A 243 4.70 9.23 21.95
CA THR A 243 4.11 8.90 23.24
C THR A 243 2.74 8.23 23.13
N GLU A 244 2.40 7.72 21.97
CA GLU A 244 1.11 7.06 21.73
C GLU A 244 0.82 5.98 22.75
N PRO A 245 -0.38 5.97 23.35
CA PRO A 245 -0.77 5.00 24.37
C PRO A 245 -1.01 3.60 23.76
N GLY A 246 -0.89 2.57 24.59
CA GLY A 246 -1.37 1.22 24.25
C GLY A 246 -0.40 0.35 23.47
N GLN A 247 0.87 0.75 23.29
CA GLN A 247 1.84 -0.05 22.55
C GLN A 247 2.86 -0.69 23.49
N SER A 248 2.99 -2.02 23.40
CA SER A 248 3.89 -2.82 24.26
C SER A 248 5.38 -2.50 24.01
N ASP A 249 5.76 -2.10 22.80
CA ASP A 249 7.12 -1.71 22.41
C ASP A 249 7.49 -0.23 22.69
N LYS A 250 6.61 0.52 23.34
CA LYS A 250 6.80 1.95 23.64
C LYS A 250 8.16 2.30 24.25
N LYS A 251 8.69 1.44 25.12
CA LYS A 251 9.97 1.66 25.77
C LYS A 251 11.15 1.56 24.78
N GLU A 252 11.05 0.72 23.76
CA GLU A 252 12.06 0.60 22.71
C GLU A 252 12.03 1.81 21.77
N LEU A 253 10.84 2.26 21.39
CA LEU A 253 10.64 3.44 20.54
C LEU A 253 11.22 4.74 21.13
N GLN A 254 11.45 4.78 22.44
CA GLN A 254 12.14 5.91 23.11
C GLN A 254 13.67 5.84 23.04
N LYS A 255 14.25 4.83 22.39
CA LYS A 255 15.72 4.63 22.33
C LYS A 255 16.23 4.74 20.90
N ALA A 256 17.21 5.62 20.66
CA ALA A 256 17.87 5.73 19.36
C ALA A 256 18.57 4.42 18.93
N SER A 257 18.91 3.55 19.88
CA SER A 257 19.52 2.24 19.61
C SER A 257 18.57 1.24 18.96
N LEU A 258 17.24 1.46 18.96
CA LEU A 258 16.28 0.57 18.31
C LEU A 258 16.58 0.46 16.81
N LEU A 259 16.65 1.58 16.10
CA LEU A 259 16.93 1.57 14.66
C LEU A 259 18.27 0.87 14.35
N LYS A 260 19.32 1.11 15.15
CA LYS A 260 20.60 0.40 14.99
C LYS A 260 20.44 -1.12 15.15
N LYS A 261 19.62 -1.56 16.11
CA LYS A 261 19.32 -2.98 16.35
C LYS A 261 18.56 -3.59 15.16
N GLU A 262 17.54 -2.87 14.64
CA GLU A 262 16.79 -3.26 13.45
C GLU A 262 17.71 -3.42 12.23
N LEU A 263 18.52 -2.40 11.90
CA LEU A 263 19.45 -2.46 10.79
C LEU A 263 20.48 -3.60 10.94
N SER A 264 20.96 -3.83 12.16
CA SER A 264 21.86 -4.95 12.44
C SER A 264 21.22 -6.31 12.28
N TYR A 265 19.91 -6.41 12.51
CA TYR A 265 19.12 -7.61 12.27
C TYR A 265 18.94 -7.85 10.77
N LEU A 266 18.50 -6.83 10.03
CA LEU A 266 18.28 -6.91 8.58
C LEU A 266 19.53 -7.32 7.81
N LYS A 267 20.70 -6.80 8.18
CA LYS A 267 22.01 -7.16 7.56
C LYS A 267 22.34 -8.66 7.62
N LYS A 268 21.70 -9.42 8.51
CA LYS A 268 21.90 -10.88 8.63
C LYS A 268 20.98 -11.68 7.74
N GLN A 269 19.95 -11.04 7.19
CA GLN A 269 18.92 -11.66 6.38
C GLN A 269 19.31 -11.66 4.89
N LYS A 270 19.58 -12.84 4.32
CA LYS A 270 20.07 -12.96 2.93
C LYS A 270 19.07 -12.50 1.87
N LYS A 271 17.77 -12.56 2.16
CA LYS A 271 16.70 -12.23 1.19
C LYS A 271 16.35 -10.74 1.19
N ILE A 272 16.75 -10.00 2.22
CA ILE A 272 16.41 -8.58 2.36
C ILE A 272 17.47 -7.74 1.66
N GLU A 273 17.06 -7.03 0.61
CA GLU A 273 17.93 -6.19 -0.23
C GLU A 273 18.24 -4.82 0.42
N GLY A 274 17.35 -4.35 1.30
CA GLY A 274 17.52 -3.06 1.94
C GLY A 274 16.34 -2.66 2.81
N TYR A 275 16.27 -1.37 3.13
CA TYR A 275 15.24 -0.81 3.99
C TYR A 275 14.82 0.58 3.54
N CYS A 276 13.62 1.00 3.96
CA CYS A 276 13.10 2.34 3.80
C CYS A 276 12.75 2.95 5.16
N LEU A 277 13.01 4.25 5.33
CA LEU A 277 12.67 4.99 6.55
C LEU A 277 11.43 5.87 6.32
N PHE A 278 10.33 5.55 6.95
CA PHE A 278 9.13 6.38 6.87
C PHE A 278 9.07 7.37 8.04
N SER A 279 9.41 8.68 7.83
CA SER A 279 9.76 9.30 6.55
C SER A 279 10.87 10.35 6.72
N TYR A 280 11.37 10.90 5.60
CA TYR A 280 12.47 11.86 5.55
C TYR A 280 12.31 13.07 6.47
N GLN A 281 11.11 13.61 6.61
CA GLN A 281 10.83 14.75 7.50
C GLN A 281 11.31 14.54 8.94
N TYR A 282 11.40 13.30 9.41
CA TYR A 282 11.88 12.95 10.74
C TYR A 282 13.41 12.90 10.82
N LEU A 283 14.10 12.82 9.69
CA LEU A 283 15.56 12.98 9.60
C LEU A 283 15.95 14.47 9.61
N ASP A 284 15.10 15.34 9.09
CA ASP A 284 15.32 16.79 9.01
C ASP A 284 14.28 17.55 9.86
N CYS A 285 14.09 17.11 11.09
CA CYS A 285 13.07 17.61 12.01
C CYS A 285 13.28 19.07 12.48
N GLN A 286 14.36 19.72 12.09
CA GLN A 286 14.63 21.14 12.34
C GLN A 286 14.17 22.04 11.19
N ASN A 287 13.84 21.47 10.04
CA ASN A 287 13.41 22.21 8.87
C ASN A 287 12.03 22.79 9.07
N LYS A 288 11.94 24.12 9.07
CA LYS A 288 10.69 24.86 9.28
C LYS A 288 9.64 24.67 8.15
N LYS A 289 10.03 24.06 7.03
CA LYS A 289 9.09 23.70 5.95
C LYS A 289 8.15 22.56 6.37
N TYR A 290 8.57 21.71 7.32
CA TYR A 290 7.72 20.67 7.86
C TYR A 290 6.90 21.22 9.03
N HIS A 291 5.59 21.21 8.88
CA HIS A 291 4.67 21.61 9.94
C HIS A 291 4.42 20.42 10.86
N PHE A 292 5.09 20.41 12.01
CA PHE A 292 4.85 19.44 13.05
C PHE A 292 4.07 20.09 14.18
N ASP A 293 3.03 19.42 14.66
CA ASP A 293 2.36 19.82 15.89
C ASP A 293 3.34 19.82 17.05
N ALA A 294 3.32 20.90 17.85
CA ALA A 294 4.24 21.07 18.97
C ALA A 294 4.19 19.91 19.98
N GLU A 295 3.03 19.28 20.16
CA GLU A 295 2.84 18.09 20.99
C GLU A 295 3.54 16.85 20.41
N GLN A 296 3.56 16.70 19.08
CA GLN A 296 4.22 15.59 18.40
C GLN A 296 5.75 15.74 18.39
N PHE A 297 6.28 16.97 18.53
CA PHE A 297 7.72 17.26 18.43
C PHE A 297 8.30 17.91 19.67
N SER A 298 8.19 17.25 20.82
CA SER A 298 8.84 17.66 22.05
C SER A 298 10.37 17.78 21.87
N THR A 299 11.02 18.63 22.68
CA THR A 299 12.48 18.78 22.71
C THR A 299 13.19 17.43 22.91
N LYS A 300 12.60 16.54 23.71
CA LYS A 300 13.11 15.18 23.94
C LYS A 300 13.10 14.35 22.65
N ARG A 301 12.02 14.40 21.87
CA ARG A 301 11.89 13.68 20.61
C ARG A 301 12.88 14.21 19.56
N LYS A 302 13.01 15.52 19.42
CA LYS A 302 14.02 16.14 18.54
C LYS A 302 15.45 15.70 18.88
N LYS A 303 15.78 15.62 20.17
CA LYS A 303 17.10 15.12 20.62
C LYS A 303 17.30 13.65 20.23
N LEU A 304 16.29 12.81 20.37
CA LEU A 304 16.33 11.41 19.97
C LEU A 304 16.56 11.26 18.45
N LEU A 305 15.76 11.96 17.64
CA LEU A 305 15.89 11.92 16.17
C LEU A 305 17.29 12.41 15.72
N ASN A 306 17.83 13.46 16.31
CA ASN A 306 19.17 13.91 16.03
C ASN A 306 20.25 12.86 16.39
N GLN A 307 20.06 12.07 17.45
CA GLN A 307 20.93 10.96 17.76
C GLN A 307 20.87 9.86 16.71
N ILE A 308 19.66 9.56 16.19
CA ILE A 308 19.46 8.61 15.09
C ILE A 308 20.21 9.07 13.84
N VAL A 309 20.01 10.33 13.42
CA VAL A 309 20.70 10.90 12.24
C VAL A 309 22.22 10.80 12.37
N LYS A 310 22.77 11.13 13.53
CA LYS A 310 24.21 10.99 13.79
C LYS A 310 24.68 9.53 13.70
N SER A 311 23.88 8.60 14.21
CA SER A 311 24.17 7.17 14.14
C SER A 311 24.17 6.63 12.72
N LEU A 312 23.24 7.09 11.87
CA LEU A 312 23.18 6.70 10.46
C LEU A 312 24.43 7.21 9.69
N LYS A 313 24.81 8.48 9.88
CA LYS A 313 26.01 9.06 9.24
C LYS A 313 27.33 8.38 9.62
N ASN A 314 27.41 7.78 10.80
CA ASN A 314 28.63 7.09 11.26
C ASN A 314 28.68 5.62 10.80
N ASN A 315 27.65 5.09 10.17
CA ASN A 315 27.56 3.71 9.69
C ASN A 315 27.47 3.62 8.15
N SER A 316 27.43 4.76 7.46
CA SER A 316 27.63 4.90 6.02
C SER A 316 29.10 5.08 5.70
#